data_ae7d437cb15fa0984a5cfac0a43d0cd4
#
_entry.id   ae7d437cb15fa0984a5cfac0a43d0cd4
#
_cell.length_a   1.000
_cell.length_b   1.000
_cell.length_c   1.000
_cell.angle_alpha   90.00
_cell.angle_beta   90.00
_cell.angle_gamma   90.00
#
_symmetry.space_group_name_H-M   'P 1'
#
loop_
_entity.id
_entity.type
_entity.pdbx_description
1 polymer ?
#
loop_
_entity_poly.entity_id
_entity_poly.type
_entity_poly.pdbx_seq_one_letter_code
_entity_poly.pdbx_strand_id
1 'polypeptide(L)'
;MDYDVVIIGSGPAGSEAGKILGSRGFRTAIIDSRNEIGNPIRCEELTRKSILDFLKVSDHENIMSNSFESLLLSFEGAGGDIPLKIIDDRFAVFERDKFDKENAARASLNGCDIFIRTSYVSHFRNNDEKITVNARKGNTDIQFTCRFSLDASGEKGTGACIPDRIQIKSHRVFLSGNYSPECRFSIQSENGKKIMWYIPKRTPEANLGIAFLGDKSESYNPDNELKIFLKNITGRDRFSSTYSFTWESAYSGNSAADGKGVLHAGDAAGLRDPLIFSGFDRSILSGNMAGKAIGDYLDNSQPDAIEIYKADLIARFISRNRRSCAVFTTSYEEIKGKVKEMKVGIEIPELSSFALFSQILGREI
;
A
#
# COMPACT_ATOMS: atom_id res chain seq x y z
N MET A 1 22.42 -18.76 -9.54
CA MET A 1 21.21 -19.60 -9.31
C MET A 1 20.22 -19.30 -10.40
N ASP A 2 19.71 -20.34 -11.08
CA ASP A 2 18.83 -20.17 -12.22
C ASP A 2 17.37 -20.36 -11.83
N TYR A 3 16.52 -19.39 -12.20
CA TYR A 3 15.07 -19.36 -11.98
C TYR A 3 14.35 -18.94 -13.27
N ASP A 4 13.05 -19.20 -13.35
CA ASP A 4 12.22 -18.58 -14.39
C ASP A 4 11.93 -17.15 -14.01
N VAL A 5 11.64 -16.87 -12.72
CA VAL A 5 11.30 -15.56 -12.21
C VAL A 5 12.05 -15.25 -10.92
N VAL A 6 12.56 -14.03 -10.80
CA VAL A 6 13.08 -13.48 -9.55
C VAL A 6 12.22 -12.30 -9.12
N ILE A 7 11.69 -12.37 -7.91
CA ILE A 7 10.86 -11.34 -7.30
C ILE A 7 11.66 -10.62 -6.21
N ILE A 8 11.68 -9.30 -6.24
CA ILE A 8 12.39 -8.47 -5.28
C ILE A 8 11.35 -7.94 -4.26
N GLY A 9 11.38 -8.46 -3.04
CA GLY A 9 10.48 -8.13 -1.96
C GLY A 9 9.40 -9.18 -1.71
N SER A 10 9.27 -9.63 -0.46
CA SER A 10 8.26 -10.58 0.04
C SER A 10 7.08 -9.88 0.73
N GLY A 11 6.79 -8.65 0.34
CA GLY A 11 5.59 -7.94 0.76
C GLY A 11 4.32 -8.47 0.06
N PRO A 12 3.16 -7.80 0.25
CA PRO A 12 1.88 -8.25 -0.33
C PRO A 12 1.92 -8.52 -1.82
N ALA A 13 2.54 -7.62 -2.60
CA ALA A 13 2.63 -7.78 -4.06
C ALA A 13 3.53 -8.95 -4.46
N GLY A 14 4.72 -9.04 -3.87
CA GLY A 14 5.69 -10.08 -4.25
C GLY A 14 5.26 -11.48 -3.84
N SER A 15 4.74 -11.65 -2.62
CA SER A 15 4.23 -12.94 -2.16
C SER A 15 3.00 -13.40 -2.95
N GLU A 16 2.09 -12.47 -3.33
CA GLU A 16 0.93 -12.80 -4.15
C GLU A 16 1.34 -13.22 -5.56
N ALA A 17 2.28 -12.51 -6.19
CA ALA A 17 2.83 -12.90 -7.50
C ALA A 17 3.56 -14.25 -7.42
N GLY A 18 4.38 -14.45 -6.39
CA GLY A 18 5.10 -15.72 -6.17
C GLY A 18 4.17 -16.90 -6.00
N LYS A 19 3.11 -16.75 -5.21
CA LYS A 19 2.08 -17.78 -5.03
C LYS A 19 1.48 -18.22 -6.38
N ILE A 20 1.16 -17.28 -7.26
CA ILE A 20 0.59 -17.58 -8.58
C ILE A 20 1.61 -18.28 -9.46
N LEU A 21 2.82 -17.77 -9.56
CA LEU A 21 3.87 -18.33 -10.41
C LEU A 21 4.28 -19.74 -9.94
N GLY A 22 4.47 -19.91 -8.62
CA GLY A 22 4.79 -21.21 -8.04
C GLY A 22 3.69 -22.23 -8.27
N SER A 23 2.41 -21.87 -8.11
CA SER A 23 1.27 -22.77 -8.38
C SER A 23 1.17 -23.21 -9.84
N ARG A 24 1.79 -22.46 -10.77
CA ARG A 24 1.91 -22.82 -12.20
C ARG A 24 3.18 -23.62 -12.52
N GLY A 25 4.00 -23.92 -11.50
CA GLY A 25 5.22 -24.72 -11.66
C GLY A 25 6.45 -23.94 -12.12
N PHE A 26 6.40 -22.61 -12.20
CA PHE A 26 7.58 -21.81 -12.51
C PHE A 26 8.55 -21.78 -11.33
N ARG A 27 9.85 -22.04 -11.61
CA ARG A 27 10.91 -21.89 -10.62
C ARG A 27 11.05 -20.41 -10.24
N THR A 28 10.54 -20.06 -9.07
CA THR A 28 10.43 -18.66 -8.62
C THR A 28 11.24 -18.45 -7.35
N ALA A 29 12.13 -17.45 -7.37
CA ALA A 29 12.82 -16.97 -6.18
C ALA A 29 12.21 -15.64 -5.71
N ILE A 30 12.04 -15.49 -4.40
CA ILE A 30 11.67 -14.22 -3.76
C ILE A 30 12.85 -13.82 -2.86
N ILE A 31 13.45 -12.65 -3.10
CA ILE A 31 14.52 -12.11 -2.27
C ILE A 31 13.99 -10.96 -1.40
N ASP A 32 14.37 -10.91 -0.14
CA ASP A 32 13.96 -9.86 0.79
C ASP A 32 15.09 -9.45 1.72
N SER A 33 15.32 -8.15 1.84
CA SER A 33 16.38 -7.59 2.67
C SER A 33 16.10 -7.68 4.17
N ARG A 34 14.86 -7.89 4.57
CA ARG A 34 14.43 -7.93 5.97
C ARG A 34 14.94 -9.20 6.66
N ASN A 35 15.18 -9.08 7.96
CA ASN A 35 15.52 -10.24 8.81
C ASN A 35 14.31 -11.14 9.07
N GLU A 36 13.11 -10.53 9.02
CA GLU A 36 11.85 -11.18 9.29
C GLU A 36 10.76 -10.60 8.36
N ILE A 37 9.98 -11.46 7.73
CA ILE A 37 8.87 -11.06 6.87
C ILE A 37 7.79 -10.37 7.71
N GLY A 38 7.22 -9.27 7.20
CA GLY A 38 6.22 -8.48 7.91
C GLY A 38 6.78 -7.47 8.91
N ASN A 39 8.08 -7.50 9.21
CA ASN A 39 8.72 -6.60 10.17
C ASN A 39 9.90 -5.82 9.52
N PRO A 40 9.99 -4.47 9.66
CA PRO A 40 9.05 -3.59 10.36
C PRO A 40 7.71 -3.41 9.61
N ILE A 41 6.64 -3.19 10.39
CA ILE A 41 5.32 -2.87 9.82
C ILE A 41 5.36 -1.47 9.22
N ARG A 42 5.02 -1.33 7.94
CA ARG A 42 4.94 -0.04 7.23
C ARG A 42 3.56 0.08 6.59
N CYS A 43 2.55 0.18 7.43
CA CYS A 43 1.15 0.13 7.02
C CYS A 43 0.26 0.73 8.09
N GLU A 44 -0.79 1.40 7.70
CA GLU A 44 -1.90 1.83 8.55
C GLU A 44 -2.83 0.68 8.96
N GLU A 45 -2.66 -0.49 8.31
CA GLU A 45 -3.37 -1.74 8.60
C GLU A 45 -4.90 -1.64 8.41
N LEU A 46 -5.34 -0.77 7.51
CA LEU A 46 -6.74 -0.65 7.07
C LEU A 46 -6.88 -1.09 5.62
N THR A 47 -7.91 -1.87 5.33
CA THR A 47 -8.22 -2.34 3.97
C THR A 47 -9.73 -2.57 3.81
N ARG A 48 -10.16 -3.06 2.66
CA ARG A 48 -11.52 -3.58 2.44
C ARG A 48 -11.59 -5.04 2.87
N LYS A 49 -12.72 -5.42 3.48
CA LYS A 49 -12.91 -6.83 3.89
C LYS A 49 -12.86 -7.78 2.69
N SER A 50 -13.45 -7.38 1.56
CA SER A 50 -13.43 -8.17 0.32
C SER A 50 -12.04 -8.57 -0.17
N ILE A 51 -11.00 -7.78 0.10
CA ILE A 51 -9.61 -8.13 -0.24
C ILE A 51 -9.11 -9.29 0.62
N LEU A 52 -9.43 -9.31 1.91
CA LEU A 52 -9.06 -10.43 2.78
C LEU A 52 -9.83 -11.70 2.39
N ASP A 53 -11.10 -11.55 2.02
CA ASP A 53 -11.92 -12.67 1.52
C ASP A 53 -11.39 -13.21 0.18
N PHE A 54 -11.00 -12.32 -0.75
CA PHE A 54 -10.37 -12.69 -2.03
C PHE A 54 -9.10 -13.52 -1.82
N LEU A 55 -8.31 -13.18 -0.84
CA LEU A 55 -7.06 -13.88 -0.51
C LEU A 55 -7.30 -15.23 0.16
N LYS A 56 -8.54 -15.55 0.57
CA LYS A 56 -8.90 -16.79 1.27
C LYS A 56 -7.95 -17.07 2.44
N VAL A 57 -7.67 -16.05 3.24
CA VAL A 57 -6.81 -16.19 4.41
C VAL A 57 -7.48 -17.14 5.38
N SER A 58 -6.82 -18.26 5.71
CA SER A 58 -7.43 -19.39 6.42
C SER A 58 -7.75 -19.08 7.89
N ASP A 59 -7.14 -18.07 8.46
CA ASP A 59 -7.32 -17.66 9.85
C ASP A 59 -7.59 -16.15 9.93
N HIS A 60 -8.78 -15.76 9.46
CA HIS A 60 -9.23 -14.38 9.57
C HIS A 60 -9.25 -13.87 11.03
N GLU A 61 -9.50 -14.74 12.00
CA GLU A 61 -9.61 -14.35 13.41
C GLU A 61 -8.28 -13.88 14.00
N ASN A 62 -7.17 -14.46 13.56
CA ASN A 62 -5.85 -14.05 14.03
C ASN A 62 -5.25 -12.90 13.23
N ILE A 63 -5.69 -12.69 11.99
CA ILE A 63 -5.20 -11.62 11.12
C ILE A 63 -6.10 -10.39 11.22
N MET A 64 -7.43 -10.54 11.19
CA MET A 64 -8.34 -9.43 11.34
C MET A 64 -8.44 -9.00 12.80
N SER A 65 -8.19 -7.73 13.09
CA SER A 65 -8.26 -7.18 14.45
C SER A 65 -9.53 -6.38 14.72
N ASN A 66 -10.15 -5.78 13.69
CA ASN A 66 -11.41 -5.04 13.80
C ASN A 66 -12.09 -4.89 12.43
N SER A 67 -13.35 -4.46 12.42
CA SER A 67 -14.03 -4.07 11.17
C SER A 67 -15.09 -3.00 11.40
N PHE A 68 -15.34 -2.17 10.38
CA PHE A 68 -16.28 -1.05 10.43
C PHE A 68 -17.16 -1.02 9.19
N GLU A 69 -18.41 -0.64 9.35
CA GLU A 69 -19.32 -0.34 8.23
C GLU A 69 -19.02 1.02 7.62
N SER A 70 -18.56 1.96 8.46
CA SER A 70 -18.16 3.29 8.03
C SER A 70 -16.97 3.78 8.82
N LEU A 71 -16.21 4.69 8.23
CA LEU A 71 -15.27 5.55 8.94
C LEU A 71 -15.80 6.98 8.95
N LEU A 72 -15.31 7.81 9.87
CA LEU A 72 -15.60 9.21 9.94
C LEU A 72 -14.52 10.01 9.22
N LEU A 73 -14.95 10.83 8.27
CA LEU A 73 -14.08 11.68 7.46
C LEU A 73 -14.33 13.14 7.80
N SER A 74 -13.30 13.89 8.15
CA SER A 74 -13.36 15.32 8.34
C SER A 74 -12.49 16.07 7.35
N PHE A 75 -12.97 17.22 6.90
CA PHE A 75 -12.20 18.17 6.11
C PHE A 75 -12.02 19.46 6.92
N GLU A 76 -10.79 19.95 6.98
CA GLU A 76 -10.47 21.17 7.71
C GLU A 76 -11.38 22.35 7.27
N GLY A 77 -12.05 22.96 8.25
CA GLY A 77 -12.95 24.07 8.01
C GLY A 77 -14.29 23.71 7.34
N ALA A 78 -14.64 22.43 7.16
CA ALA A 78 -15.94 22.03 6.62
C ALA A 78 -17.03 21.83 7.69
N GLY A 79 -16.65 21.75 8.98
CA GLY A 79 -17.61 21.79 10.10
C GLY A 79 -18.26 20.43 10.40
N GLY A 80 -17.52 19.44 10.85
CA GLY A 80 -18.02 18.16 11.35
C GLY A 80 -17.50 16.94 10.61
N ASP A 81 -17.80 15.78 11.17
CA ASP A 81 -17.42 14.49 10.59
C ASP A 81 -18.54 13.99 9.66
N ILE A 82 -18.14 13.37 8.55
CA ILE A 82 -19.04 12.74 7.60
C ILE A 82 -18.78 11.25 7.56
N PRO A 83 -19.80 10.38 7.71
CA PRO A 83 -19.62 8.94 7.52
C PRO A 83 -19.26 8.63 6.06
N LEU A 84 -18.19 7.84 5.87
CA LEU A 84 -17.77 7.27 4.59
C LEU A 84 -18.00 5.77 4.62
N LYS A 85 -18.72 5.23 3.64
CA LYS A 85 -18.99 3.80 3.45
C LYS A 85 -18.45 3.33 2.11
N ILE A 86 -18.17 2.03 2.04
CA ILE A 86 -17.89 1.34 0.77
C ILE A 86 -19.16 0.58 0.41
N ILE A 87 -19.64 0.73 -0.83
CA ILE A 87 -20.83 0.05 -1.33
C ILE A 87 -20.58 -1.46 -1.32
N ASP A 88 -21.49 -2.22 -0.72
CA ASP A 88 -21.46 -3.69 -0.61
C ASP A 88 -20.17 -4.26 0.02
N ASP A 89 -19.42 -3.45 0.81
CA ASP A 89 -18.20 -3.88 1.47
C ASP A 89 -18.06 -3.21 2.86
N ARG A 90 -17.04 -3.60 3.60
CA ARG A 90 -16.71 -3.06 4.93
C ARG A 90 -15.23 -2.72 5.01
N PHE A 91 -14.88 -1.82 5.90
CA PHE A 91 -13.50 -1.61 6.31
C PHE A 91 -13.06 -2.73 7.25
N ALA A 92 -11.87 -3.26 7.02
CA ALA A 92 -11.23 -4.25 7.87
C ALA A 92 -9.89 -3.74 8.37
N VAL A 93 -9.63 -3.91 9.66
CA VAL A 93 -8.33 -3.65 10.29
C VAL A 93 -7.64 -4.99 10.54
N PHE A 94 -6.40 -5.10 10.15
CA PHE A 94 -5.68 -6.38 10.18
C PHE A 94 -4.26 -6.24 10.74
N GLU A 95 -3.68 -7.39 11.14
CA GLU A 95 -2.31 -7.49 11.62
C GLU A 95 -1.38 -7.73 10.42
N ARG A 96 -0.69 -6.71 9.98
CA ARG A 96 0.14 -6.74 8.78
C ARG A 96 1.30 -7.73 8.85
N ASP A 97 1.93 -7.82 10.00
CA ASP A 97 3.03 -8.77 10.23
C ASP A 97 2.58 -10.22 10.10
N LYS A 98 1.41 -10.55 10.64
CA LYS A 98 0.83 -11.89 10.52
C LYS A 98 0.41 -12.19 9.09
N PHE A 99 -0.25 -11.21 8.45
CA PHE A 99 -0.66 -11.34 7.05
C PHE A 99 0.53 -11.59 6.11
N ASP A 100 1.59 -10.76 6.21
CA ASP A 100 2.75 -10.89 5.33
C ASP A 100 3.44 -12.26 5.51
N LYS A 101 3.53 -12.79 6.75
CA LYS A 101 4.06 -14.13 7.03
C LYS A 101 3.21 -15.22 6.40
N GLU A 102 1.90 -15.14 6.58
CA GLU A 102 0.95 -16.11 6.01
C GLU A 102 1.03 -16.11 4.47
N ASN A 103 1.02 -14.93 3.85
CA ASN A 103 1.07 -14.81 2.40
C ASN A 103 2.39 -15.32 1.80
N ALA A 104 3.51 -15.07 2.47
CA ALA A 104 4.81 -15.61 2.08
C ALA A 104 4.90 -17.13 2.29
N ALA A 105 4.35 -17.65 3.39
CA ALA A 105 4.26 -19.09 3.63
C ALA A 105 3.48 -19.78 2.50
N ARG A 106 2.39 -19.19 2.03
CA ARG A 106 1.62 -19.70 0.89
C ARG A 106 2.42 -19.68 -0.40
N ALA A 107 3.22 -18.62 -0.66
CA ALA A 107 4.11 -18.61 -1.81
C ALA A 107 5.13 -19.77 -1.73
N SER A 108 5.72 -19.99 -0.56
CA SER A 108 6.66 -21.10 -0.35
C SER A 108 6.01 -22.47 -0.52
N LEU A 109 4.81 -22.68 0.02
CA LEU A 109 4.04 -23.92 -0.15
C LEU A 109 3.67 -24.20 -1.62
N ASN A 110 3.58 -23.16 -2.44
CA ASN A 110 3.38 -23.29 -3.89
C ASN A 110 4.72 -23.42 -4.68
N GLY A 111 5.84 -23.62 -4.01
CA GLY A 111 7.12 -23.95 -4.66
C GLY A 111 8.07 -22.76 -4.88
N CYS A 112 7.82 -21.60 -4.25
CA CYS A 112 8.77 -20.50 -4.31
C CYS A 112 9.89 -20.67 -3.27
N ASP A 113 11.13 -20.40 -3.69
CA ASP A 113 12.26 -20.26 -2.79
C ASP A 113 12.30 -18.85 -2.22
N ILE A 114 12.29 -18.69 -0.89
CA ILE A 114 12.31 -17.38 -0.23
C ILE A 114 13.66 -17.15 0.45
N PHE A 115 14.35 -16.09 0.05
CA PHE A 115 15.67 -15.69 0.56
C PHE A 115 15.54 -14.42 1.39
N ILE A 116 15.37 -14.56 2.70
CA ILE A 116 15.43 -13.43 3.65
C ILE A 116 16.89 -12.98 3.88
N ARG A 117 17.07 -11.75 4.43
CA ARG A 117 18.37 -11.11 4.63
C ARG A 117 19.18 -11.01 3.34
N THR A 118 18.48 -10.92 2.20
CA THR A 118 19.08 -10.90 0.87
C THR A 118 18.66 -9.61 0.18
N SER A 119 19.56 -8.64 0.19
CA SER A 119 19.32 -7.30 -0.34
C SER A 119 19.58 -7.26 -1.84
N TYR A 120 18.66 -6.76 -2.62
CA TYR A 120 18.89 -6.41 -4.02
C TYR A 120 20.00 -5.34 -4.11
N VAL A 121 20.87 -5.46 -5.12
CA VAL A 121 21.96 -4.53 -5.38
C VAL A 121 21.80 -3.89 -6.76
N SER A 122 21.65 -4.70 -7.79
CA SER A 122 21.53 -4.23 -9.18
C SER A 122 20.98 -5.34 -10.07
N HIS A 123 20.61 -4.98 -11.29
CA HIS A 123 20.28 -5.96 -12.33
C HIS A 123 20.77 -5.47 -13.69
N PHE A 124 20.91 -6.40 -14.60
CA PHE A 124 21.20 -6.12 -16.01
C PHE A 124 20.68 -7.26 -16.90
N ARG A 125 20.38 -6.94 -18.15
CA ARG A 125 20.00 -7.95 -19.16
C ARG A 125 21.24 -8.45 -19.86
N ASN A 126 21.37 -9.77 -19.95
CA ASN A 126 22.48 -10.44 -20.61
C ASN A 126 22.28 -10.48 -22.13
N ASN A 127 23.33 -10.90 -22.88
CA ASN A 127 23.26 -11.06 -24.33
C ASN A 127 22.29 -12.15 -24.78
N ASP A 128 21.98 -13.12 -23.92
CA ASP A 128 20.99 -14.18 -24.11
C ASP A 128 19.57 -13.83 -23.63
N GLU A 129 19.28 -12.53 -23.54
CA GLU A 129 18.00 -11.96 -23.13
C GLU A 129 17.57 -12.29 -21.68
N LYS A 130 18.38 -12.97 -20.89
CA LYS A 130 18.13 -13.23 -19.49
C LYS A 130 18.52 -12.03 -18.62
N ILE A 131 17.86 -11.94 -17.47
CA ILE A 131 18.13 -10.91 -16.47
C ILE A 131 19.02 -11.54 -15.37
N THR A 132 20.14 -10.88 -15.06
CA THR A 132 20.94 -11.18 -13.88
C THR A 132 20.57 -10.18 -12.80
N VAL A 133 20.10 -10.69 -11.66
CA VAL A 133 19.83 -9.93 -10.45
C VAL A 133 20.98 -10.17 -9.47
N ASN A 134 21.71 -9.11 -9.15
CA ASN A 134 22.75 -9.12 -8.14
C ASN A 134 22.13 -8.81 -6.77
N ALA A 135 22.45 -9.61 -5.79
CA ALA A 135 21.99 -9.47 -4.43
C ALA A 135 23.11 -9.69 -3.43
N ARG A 136 22.90 -9.29 -2.18
CA ARG A 136 23.88 -9.48 -1.09
C ARG A 136 23.21 -10.03 0.15
N LYS A 137 23.79 -11.11 0.70
CA LYS A 137 23.39 -11.72 1.97
C LYS A 137 24.53 -11.60 2.97
N GLY A 138 24.41 -10.71 3.94
CA GLY A 138 25.51 -10.31 4.81
C GLY A 138 26.66 -9.74 3.97
N ASN A 139 27.83 -10.38 4.02
CA ASN A 139 29.02 -10.00 3.24
C ASN A 139 29.20 -10.82 1.94
N THR A 140 28.24 -11.69 1.60
CA THR A 140 28.33 -12.56 0.43
C THR A 140 27.48 -12.01 -0.71
N ASP A 141 28.11 -11.81 -1.86
CA ASP A 141 27.42 -11.47 -3.10
C ASP A 141 26.81 -12.73 -3.73
N ILE A 142 25.56 -12.62 -4.15
CA ILE A 142 24.77 -13.71 -4.73
C ILE A 142 24.22 -13.22 -6.07
N GLN A 143 24.24 -14.09 -7.08
CA GLN A 143 23.63 -13.80 -8.37
C GLN A 143 22.50 -14.78 -8.66
N PHE A 144 21.39 -14.23 -9.15
CA PHE A 144 20.25 -14.95 -9.66
C PHE A 144 20.11 -14.64 -11.14
N THR A 145 19.95 -15.67 -11.98
CA THR A 145 19.68 -15.52 -13.41
C THR A 145 18.24 -15.93 -13.66
N CYS A 146 17.47 -15.14 -14.41
CA CYS A 146 16.06 -15.42 -14.66
C CYS A 146 15.61 -14.92 -16.05
N ARG A 147 14.44 -15.39 -16.49
CA ARG A 147 13.76 -14.90 -17.72
C ARG A 147 13.01 -13.61 -17.45
N PHE A 148 12.41 -13.49 -16.25
CA PHE A 148 11.71 -12.29 -15.80
C PHE A 148 12.11 -11.88 -14.39
N SER A 149 12.08 -10.58 -14.11
CA SER A 149 12.19 -10.05 -12.75
C SER A 149 11.02 -9.13 -12.44
N LEU A 150 10.52 -9.22 -11.20
CA LEU A 150 9.46 -8.37 -10.66
C LEU A 150 9.97 -7.57 -9.46
N ASP A 151 9.95 -6.25 -9.56
CA ASP A 151 10.18 -5.38 -8.42
C ASP A 151 8.90 -5.18 -7.62
N ALA A 152 8.85 -5.78 -6.46
CA ALA A 152 7.83 -5.64 -5.43
C ALA A 152 8.45 -5.18 -4.09
N SER A 153 9.58 -4.46 -4.15
CA SER A 153 10.39 -4.05 -2.99
C SER A 153 9.76 -2.92 -2.17
N GLY A 154 8.63 -2.38 -2.61
CA GLY A 154 7.92 -1.31 -1.94
C GLY A 154 8.58 0.04 -2.19
N GLU A 155 8.77 0.82 -1.12
CA GLU A 155 9.27 2.20 -1.20
C GLU A 155 10.68 2.35 -1.80
N LYS A 156 11.49 1.30 -1.73
CA LYS A 156 12.90 1.39 -2.15
C LYS A 156 13.09 1.32 -3.65
N GLY A 157 12.17 0.69 -4.39
CA GLY A 157 12.23 0.51 -5.83
C GLY A 157 13.61 0.13 -6.38
N THR A 158 13.69 -0.51 -7.52
CA THR A 158 14.98 -0.88 -8.15
C THR A 158 15.66 0.27 -8.90
N GLY A 159 15.27 1.52 -8.68
CA GLY A 159 15.91 2.70 -9.25
C GLY A 159 15.05 3.54 -10.19
N ALA A 160 13.74 3.30 -10.27
CA ALA A 160 12.86 4.27 -10.88
C ALA A 160 12.86 5.56 -10.05
N CYS A 161 13.20 6.69 -10.66
CA CYS A 161 13.02 7.98 -10.03
C CYS A 161 11.51 8.21 -9.87
N ILE A 162 11.00 8.08 -8.66
CA ILE A 162 9.60 8.33 -8.34
C ILE A 162 9.55 9.76 -7.78
N PRO A 163 9.09 10.75 -8.57
CA PRO A 163 9.19 12.16 -8.18
C PRO A 163 8.26 12.53 -7.05
N ASP A 164 7.10 11.86 -6.97
CA ASP A 164 6.08 12.22 -6.00
C ASP A 164 6.04 11.23 -4.86
N ARG A 165 6.39 11.70 -3.65
CA ARG A 165 6.43 10.88 -2.45
C ARG A 165 5.54 11.45 -1.36
N ILE A 166 4.95 10.55 -0.60
CA ILE A 166 4.24 10.83 0.64
C ILE A 166 5.18 10.47 1.79
N GLN A 167 5.36 11.39 2.71
CA GLN A 167 6.05 11.10 3.97
C GLN A 167 5.02 10.71 5.02
N ILE A 168 5.23 9.57 5.66
CA ILE A 168 4.26 8.97 6.57
C ILE A 168 4.94 8.73 7.92
N LYS A 169 4.27 9.11 9.03
CA LYS A 169 4.63 8.71 10.38
C LYS A 169 3.42 8.04 11.04
N SER A 170 3.62 6.87 11.61
CA SER A 170 2.57 6.12 12.27
C SER A 170 3.06 5.50 13.57
N HIS A 171 2.13 5.36 14.52
CA HIS A 171 2.33 4.75 15.81
C HIS A 171 1.24 3.69 16.03
N ARG A 172 1.64 2.51 16.51
CA ARG A 172 0.72 1.62 17.20
C ARG A 172 0.68 2.07 18.66
N VAL A 173 -0.47 2.55 19.11
CA VAL A 173 -0.63 3.17 20.41
C VAL A 173 -1.48 2.30 21.31
N PHE A 174 -1.19 2.37 22.61
CA PHE A 174 -1.97 1.77 23.66
C PHE A 174 -2.67 2.88 24.45
N LEU A 175 -3.99 2.83 24.51
CA LEU A 175 -4.84 3.85 25.11
C LEU A 175 -5.43 3.32 26.40
N SER A 176 -4.85 3.68 27.54
CA SER A 176 -5.44 3.39 28.84
C SER A 176 -6.63 4.31 29.11
N GLY A 177 -7.83 3.79 29.19
CA GLY A 177 -9.05 4.55 29.51
C GLY A 177 -9.85 4.98 28.29
N ASN A 178 -9.89 6.26 27.93
CA ASN A 178 -10.74 6.76 26.85
C ASN A 178 -10.31 6.24 25.48
N TYR A 179 -11.02 5.26 25.00
CA TYR A 179 -10.87 4.64 23.69
C TYR A 179 -12.09 5.01 22.84
N SER A 180 -11.86 5.51 21.63
CA SER A 180 -12.95 5.70 20.66
C SER A 180 -13.09 4.45 19.79
N PRO A 181 -14.29 3.88 19.67
CA PRO A 181 -14.51 2.74 18.77
C PRO A 181 -14.57 3.15 17.31
N GLU A 182 -14.61 4.44 17.00
CA GLU A 182 -14.80 4.97 15.65
C GLU A 182 -13.47 5.17 14.92
N CYS A 183 -13.38 4.67 13.70
CA CYS A 183 -12.27 4.95 12.80
C CYS A 183 -12.42 6.36 12.22
N ARG A 184 -11.37 7.18 12.28
CA ARG A 184 -11.41 8.59 11.86
C ARG A 184 -10.24 8.97 10.98
N PHE A 185 -10.56 9.75 9.94
CA PHE A 185 -9.59 10.40 9.05
C PHE A 185 -9.86 11.90 9.03
N SER A 186 -8.80 12.70 9.07
CA SER A 186 -8.85 14.15 8.93
C SER A 186 -7.99 14.60 7.77
N ILE A 187 -8.59 15.30 6.82
CA ILE A 187 -7.93 15.85 5.64
C ILE A 187 -7.77 17.36 5.82
N GLN A 188 -6.54 17.86 5.74
CA GLN A 188 -6.21 19.25 5.94
C GLN A 188 -5.38 19.78 4.76
N SER A 189 -5.60 21.02 4.40
CA SER A 189 -4.93 21.71 3.29
C SER A 189 -4.14 22.94 3.72
N GLU A 190 -4.41 23.51 4.91
CA GLU A 190 -3.66 24.65 5.42
C GLU A 190 -2.26 24.21 5.87
N ASN A 191 -1.23 24.97 5.49
CA ASN A 191 0.19 24.70 5.81
C ASN A 191 0.75 23.37 5.30
N GLY A 192 0.24 22.87 4.19
CA GLY A 192 0.65 21.62 3.58
C GLY A 192 -0.47 20.58 3.58
N LYS A 193 -0.45 19.75 2.57
CA LYS A 193 -1.46 18.71 2.39
C LYS A 193 -1.17 17.58 3.36
N LYS A 194 -1.93 17.48 4.44
CA LYS A 194 -1.76 16.44 5.47
C LYS A 194 -3.05 15.68 5.71
N ILE A 195 -2.88 14.43 6.05
CA ILE A 195 -3.96 13.53 6.39
C ILE A 195 -3.57 12.83 7.68
N MET A 196 -4.47 12.86 8.65
CA MET A 196 -4.29 12.19 9.93
C MET A 196 -5.34 11.09 10.05
N TRP A 197 -4.98 10.02 10.74
CA TRP A 197 -5.89 8.91 11.02
C TRP A 197 -5.78 8.40 12.44
N TYR A 198 -6.90 7.93 12.94
CA TYR A 198 -7.06 7.13 14.13
C TYR A 198 -7.85 5.88 13.74
N ILE A 199 -7.22 4.73 13.83
CA ILE A 199 -7.78 3.44 13.42
C ILE A 199 -7.78 2.51 14.63
N PRO A 200 -8.93 2.32 15.30
CA PRO A 200 -9.02 1.43 16.44
C PRO A 200 -8.84 -0.02 16.03
N LYS A 201 -7.99 -0.72 16.77
CA LYS A 201 -7.73 -2.16 16.66
C LYS A 201 -8.53 -2.91 17.73
N ARG A 202 -8.01 -4.02 18.24
CA ARG A 202 -8.57 -4.64 19.46
C ARG A 202 -8.29 -3.73 20.64
N THR A 203 -9.34 -3.45 21.43
CA THR A 203 -9.22 -2.61 22.64
C THR A 203 -8.11 -3.13 23.54
N PRO A 204 -7.20 -2.30 24.03
CA PRO A 204 -7.16 -0.83 23.92
C PRO A 204 -6.18 -0.28 22.87
N GLU A 205 -5.90 -0.99 21.79
CA GLU A 205 -4.94 -0.60 20.76
C GLU A 205 -5.58 0.18 19.61
N ALA A 206 -4.81 1.13 19.05
CA ALA A 206 -5.16 1.84 17.83
C ALA A 206 -3.90 2.15 17.00
N ASN A 207 -4.07 2.34 15.70
CA ASN A 207 -3.08 2.97 14.86
C ASN A 207 -3.38 4.47 14.77
N LEU A 208 -2.39 5.30 15.09
CA LEU A 208 -2.45 6.75 15.03
C LEU A 208 -1.36 7.23 14.07
N GLY A 209 -1.71 7.98 13.06
CA GLY A 209 -0.71 8.38 12.09
C GLY A 209 -1.03 9.66 11.35
N ILE A 210 -0.03 10.13 10.62
CA ILE A 210 -0.07 11.33 9.81
C ILE A 210 0.76 11.15 8.56
N ALA A 211 0.28 11.67 7.46
CA ALA A 211 0.98 11.70 6.19
C ALA A 211 0.96 13.09 5.57
N PHE A 212 2.02 13.39 4.81
CA PHE A 212 2.22 14.63 4.09
C PHE A 212 2.43 14.38 2.62
N LEU A 213 1.78 15.21 1.82
CA LEU A 213 2.06 15.31 0.40
C LEU A 213 2.96 16.53 0.16
N GLY A 214 4.18 16.28 -0.30
CA GLY A 214 5.16 17.32 -0.62
C GLY A 214 6.24 17.51 0.44
N ASP A 215 7.03 18.56 0.30
CA ASP A 215 8.16 18.84 1.18
C ASP A 215 7.71 19.36 2.55
N LYS A 216 8.39 18.89 3.58
CA LYS A 216 8.17 19.36 4.96
C LYS A 216 8.73 20.76 5.13
N SER A 217 8.00 21.61 5.86
CA SER A 217 8.64 22.77 6.48
C SER A 217 9.59 22.32 7.61
N GLU A 218 10.72 22.96 7.80
CA GLU A 218 11.71 22.65 8.84
C GLU A 218 11.15 22.70 10.27
N SER A 219 10.05 23.45 10.50
CA SER A 219 9.40 23.63 11.80
C SER A 219 8.36 22.56 12.14
N TYR A 220 8.19 21.55 11.28
CA TYR A 220 7.08 20.62 11.40
C TYR A 220 7.33 19.51 12.43
N ASN A 221 6.44 19.37 13.42
CA ASN A 221 6.47 18.32 14.44
C ASN A 221 5.25 17.40 14.35
N PRO A 222 5.34 16.26 13.66
CA PRO A 222 4.25 15.31 13.47
C PRO A 222 3.68 14.76 14.79
N ASP A 223 4.52 14.57 15.80
CA ASP A 223 4.05 14.02 17.09
C ASP A 223 3.15 15.01 17.86
N ASN A 224 3.42 16.30 17.72
CA ASN A 224 2.56 17.32 18.33
C ASN A 224 1.19 17.38 17.64
N GLU A 225 1.17 17.32 16.33
CA GLU A 225 -0.08 17.26 15.55
C GLU A 225 -0.91 16.03 15.93
N LEU A 226 -0.27 14.87 16.05
CA LEU A 226 -0.95 13.63 16.44
C LEU A 226 -1.50 13.69 17.87
N LYS A 227 -0.82 14.36 18.81
CA LYS A 227 -1.33 14.59 20.17
C LYS A 227 -2.59 15.45 20.17
N ILE A 228 -2.59 16.53 19.39
CA ILE A 228 -3.76 17.42 19.23
C ILE A 228 -4.91 16.64 18.61
N PHE A 229 -4.65 15.89 17.54
CA PHE A 229 -5.66 15.09 16.86
C PHE A 229 -6.26 14.02 17.81
N LEU A 230 -5.42 13.30 18.54
CA LEU A 230 -5.86 12.30 19.51
C LEU A 230 -6.72 12.93 20.63
N LYS A 231 -6.31 14.11 21.12
CA LYS A 231 -7.05 14.83 22.16
C LYS A 231 -8.47 15.17 21.71
N ASN A 232 -8.65 15.57 20.47
CA ASN A 232 -9.96 15.87 19.90
C ASN A 232 -10.87 14.62 19.81
N ILE A 233 -10.29 13.42 19.67
CA ILE A 233 -11.03 12.17 19.54
C ILE A 233 -11.32 11.54 20.92
N THR A 234 -10.33 11.54 21.82
CA THR A 234 -10.38 10.77 23.06
C THR A 234 -10.40 11.63 24.33
N GLY A 235 -10.24 12.95 24.19
CA GLY A 235 -10.04 13.87 25.31
C GLY A 235 -8.64 13.81 25.93
N ARG A 236 -7.70 13.03 25.40
CA ARG A 236 -6.34 12.82 25.93
C ARG A 236 -5.29 13.15 24.88
N ASP A 237 -4.20 13.80 25.31
CA ASP A 237 -3.06 14.17 24.47
C ASP A 237 -1.81 13.29 24.71
N ARG A 238 -1.96 12.21 25.50
CA ARG A 238 -0.88 11.28 25.83
C ARG A 238 -1.23 9.87 25.40
N PHE A 239 -0.25 9.19 24.82
CA PHE A 239 -0.32 7.78 24.44
C PHE A 239 1.02 7.08 24.70
N SER A 240 0.98 5.79 24.97
CA SER A 240 2.16 4.94 24.94
C SER A 240 2.25 4.31 23.57
N SER A 241 3.36 4.53 22.88
CA SER A 241 3.61 3.89 21.58
C SER A 241 4.29 2.54 21.81
N THR A 242 3.66 1.46 21.37
CA THR A 242 4.26 0.13 21.37
C THR A 242 5.14 -0.07 20.15
N TYR A 243 4.86 0.68 19.08
CA TYR A 243 5.59 0.62 17.82
C TYR A 243 5.46 1.94 17.08
N SER A 244 6.56 2.50 16.61
CA SER A 244 6.58 3.74 15.83
C SER A 244 7.50 3.58 14.62
N PHE A 245 7.06 4.08 13.47
CA PHE A 245 7.86 4.06 12.27
C PHE A 245 7.54 5.26 11.37
N THR A 246 8.55 5.63 10.60
CA THR A 246 8.44 6.65 9.55
C THR A 246 8.89 6.02 8.24
N TRP A 247 8.15 6.27 7.17
CA TRP A 247 8.54 5.82 5.83
C TRP A 247 8.03 6.78 4.76
N GLU A 248 8.57 6.63 3.58
CA GLU A 248 8.09 7.31 2.38
C GLU A 248 7.42 6.32 1.46
N SER A 249 6.43 6.75 0.72
CA SER A 249 5.75 5.94 -0.28
C SER A 249 5.45 6.75 -1.53
N ALA A 250 5.50 6.09 -2.67
CA ALA A 250 5.20 6.71 -3.95
C ALA A 250 3.72 6.57 -4.30
N TYR A 251 3.15 7.61 -4.91
CA TYR A 251 1.73 7.65 -5.26
C TYR A 251 1.42 8.02 -6.71
N SER A 252 2.39 8.48 -7.46
CA SER A 252 2.19 8.89 -8.86
C SER A 252 3.03 8.09 -9.85
N GLY A 253 3.10 6.78 -9.61
CA GLY A 253 3.99 5.85 -10.31
C GLY A 253 4.29 6.22 -11.76
N ASN A 254 5.56 6.10 -12.10
CA ASN A 254 6.06 6.47 -13.42
C ASN A 254 6.03 5.34 -14.41
N SER A 255 6.07 4.11 -13.90
CA SER A 255 6.41 3.00 -14.77
C SER A 255 5.93 1.68 -14.20
N ALA A 256 5.26 0.92 -15.00
CA ALA A 256 4.98 -0.49 -14.76
C ALA A 256 6.23 -1.37 -14.99
N ALA A 257 7.32 -0.78 -15.52
CA ALA A 257 8.59 -1.44 -15.77
C ALA A 257 9.74 -0.41 -15.86
N ASP A 258 10.97 -0.83 -15.61
CA ASP A 258 12.17 0.03 -15.62
C ASP A 258 12.81 0.26 -17.01
N GLY A 259 12.24 -0.32 -18.06
CA GLY A 259 12.81 -0.29 -19.42
C GLY A 259 13.97 -1.28 -19.64
N LYS A 260 14.46 -1.95 -18.61
CA LYS A 260 15.51 -2.99 -18.67
C LYS A 260 14.94 -4.41 -18.49
N GLY A 261 13.60 -4.52 -18.48
CA GLY A 261 12.89 -5.78 -18.41
C GLY A 261 12.41 -6.20 -17.02
N VAL A 262 12.56 -5.35 -16.02
CA VAL A 262 11.99 -5.56 -14.69
C VAL A 262 10.62 -4.90 -14.62
N LEU A 263 9.60 -5.70 -14.28
CA LEU A 263 8.25 -5.20 -14.02
C LEU A 263 8.15 -4.68 -12.60
N HIS A 264 7.23 -3.76 -12.35
CA HIS A 264 6.99 -3.20 -11.01
C HIS A 264 5.57 -3.50 -10.53
N ALA A 265 5.42 -3.74 -9.21
CA ALA A 265 4.13 -3.94 -8.55
C ALA A 265 4.10 -3.26 -7.18
N GLY A 266 2.91 -2.94 -6.70
CA GLY A 266 2.72 -2.27 -5.40
C GLY A 266 3.36 -0.89 -5.35
N ASP A 267 3.91 -0.53 -4.19
CA ASP A 267 4.53 0.78 -3.98
C ASP A 267 5.78 1.01 -4.86
N ALA A 268 6.46 -0.06 -5.32
CA ALA A 268 7.55 0.04 -6.28
C ALA A 268 7.08 0.60 -7.64
N ALA A 269 5.82 0.36 -8.00
CA ALA A 269 5.16 0.95 -9.15
C ALA A 269 4.46 2.29 -8.84
N GLY A 270 4.53 2.79 -7.60
CA GLY A 270 3.88 4.03 -7.18
C GLY A 270 2.36 3.95 -7.11
N LEU A 271 1.81 2.84 -6.68
CA LEU A 271 0.36 2.61 -6.71
C LEU A 271 -0.39 3.06 -5.48
N ARG A 272 0.29 3.45 -4.40
CA ARG A 272 -0.39 3.89 -3.17
C ARG A 272 -1.32 5.06 -3.46
N ASP A 273 -2.53 5.00 -2.93
CA ASP A 273 -3.47 6.13 -3.00
C ASP A 273 -2.92 7.32 -2.20
N PRO A 274 -2.87 8.52 -2.79
CA PRO A 274 -2.22 9.67 -2.16
C PRO A 274 -2.98 10.24 -0.95
N LEU A 275 -4.27 9.91 -0.78
CA LEU A 275 -5.12 10.57 0.21
C LEU A 275 -5.77 9.61 1.21
N ILE A 276 -6.21 8.46 0.78
CA ILE A 276 -6.80 7.46 1.69
C ILE A 276 -5.87 6.28 1.95
N PHE A 277 -4.63 6.36 1.47
CA PHE A 277 -3.52 5.43 1.72
C PHE A 277 -3.80 3.96 1.40
N SER A 278 -4.79 3.65 0.57
CA SER A 278 -5.07 2.30 0.08
C SER A 278 -3.90 1.77 -0.77
N GLY A 279 -2.82 1.36 -0.11
CA GLY A 279 -1.65 0.76 -0.73
C GLY A 279 -1.68 -0.76 -0.69
N PHE A 280 -2.29 -1.33 0.35
CA PHE A 280 -2.35 -2.77 0.54
C PHE A 280 -3.17 -3.46 -0.55
N ASP A 281 -4.42 -3.03 -0.78
CA ASP A 281 -5.31 -3.56 -1.82
C ASP A 281 -4.64 -3.55 -3.19
N ARG A 282 -4.03 -2.42 -3.52
CA ARG A 282 -3.36 -2.21 -4.81
C ARG A 282 -2.10 -3.06 -4.96
N SER A 283 -1.38 -3.28 -3.86
CA SER A 283 -0.24 -4.20 -3.84
C SER A 283 -0.67 -5.62 -4.13
N ILE A 284 -1.72 -6.12 -3.48
CA ILE A 284 -2.28 -7.44 -3.73
C ILE A 284 -2.75 -7.57 -5.18
N LEU A 285 -3.57 -6.63 -5.65
CA LEU A 285 -4.12 -6.68 -7.00
C LEU A 285 -3.03 -6.62 -8.07
N SER A 286 -2.06 -5.71 -7.94
CA SER A 286 -0.97 -5.60 -8.90
C SER A 286 -0.03 -6.80 -8.88
N GLY A 287 0.24 -7.38 -7.69
CA GLY A 287 0.99 -8.62 -7.58
C GLY A 287 0.29 -9.80 -8.24
N ASN A 288 -1.03 -9.91 -8.05
CA ASN A 288 -1.85 -10.92 -8.70
C ASN A 288 -1.82 -10.76 -10.23
N MET A 289 -2.00 -9.53 -10.72
CA MET A 289 -1.95 -9.21 -12.15
C MET A 289 -0.57 -9.52 -12.74
N ALA A 290 0.52 -9.11 -12.05
CA ALA A 290 1.89 -9.37 -12.49
C ALA A 290 2.21 -10.87 -12.55
N GLY A 291 1.84 -11.62 -11.50
CA GLY A 291 2.05 -13.06 -11.47
C GLY A 291 1.35 -13.80 -12.62
N LYS A 292 0.09 -13.42 -12.93
CA LYS A 292 -0.66 -13.95 -14.07
C LYS A 292 0.00 -13.57 -15.39
N ALA A 293 0.28 -12.28 -15.62
CA ALA A 293 0.85 -11.81 -16.87
C ALA A 293 2.21 -12.43 -17.18
N ILE A 294 3.10 -12.55 -16.18
CA ILE A 294 4.39 -13.20 -16.33
C ILE A 294 4.19 -14.69 -16.67
N GLY A 295 3.29 -15.37 -15.96
CA GLY A 295 2.99 -16.77 -16.23
C GLY A 295 2.41 -16.98 -17.63
N ASP A 296 1.43 -16.18 -18.05
CA ASP A 296 0.79 -16.25 -19.37
C ASP A 296 1.80 -15.99 -20.51
N TYR A 297 2.73 -15.08 -20.28
CA TYR A 297 3.82 -14.84 -21.22
C TYR A 297 4.81 -16.02 -21.28
N LEU A 298 5.21 -16.56 -20.11
CA LEU A 298 6.25 -17.60 -20.03
C LEU A 298 5.81 -18.95 -20.63
N ASP A 299 4.53 -19.31 -20.55
CA ASP A 299 3.99 -20.52 -21.18
C ASP A 299 3.38 -20.29 -22.57
N ASN A 300 3.58 -19.07 -23.13
CA ASN A 300 3.09 -18.65 -24.44
C ASN A 300 1.58 -18.69 -24.62
N SER A 301 0.81 -18.70 -23.53
CA SER A 301 -0.66 -18.65 -23.60
C SER A 301 -1.19 -17.28 -24.05
N GLN A 302 -0.45 -16.20 -23.71
CA GLN A 302 -0.78 -14.82 -24.10
C GLN A 302 0.50 -13.99 -24.33
N PRO A 303 0.99 -13.86 -25.56
CA PRO A 303 2.25 -13.15 -25.87
C PRO A 303 2.25 -11.66 -25.50
N ASP A 304 1.10 -11.00 -25.48
CA ASP A 304 0.91 -9.59 -25.14
C ASP A 304 0.55 -9.34 -23.65
N ALA A 305 0.53 -10.39 -22.82
CA ALA A 305 0.13 -10.31 -21.42
C ALA A 305 0.92 -9.23 -20.63
N ILE A 306 2.19 -9.05 -20.92
CA ILE A 306 3.04 -8.05 -20.27
C ILE A 306 2.60 -6.61 -20.63
N GLU A 307 2.27 -6.36 -21.88
CA GLU A 307 1.82 -5.03 -22.33
C GLU A 307 0.41 -4.73 -21.80
N ILE A 308 -0.45 -5.72 -21.72
CA ILE A 308 -1.77 -5.61 -21.09
C ILE A 308 -1.61 -5.27 -19.60
N TYR A 309 -0.72 -5.96 -18.88
CA TYR A 309 -0.42 -5.65 -17.49
C TYR A 309 -0.02 -4.18 -17.30
N LYS A 310 0.91 -3.70 -18.11
CA LYS A 310 1.39 -2.31 -18.05
C LYS A 310 0.27 -1.31 -18.30
N ALA A 311 -0.54 -1.54 -19.32
CA ALA A 311 -1.66 -0.69 -19.69
C ALA A 311 -2.72 -0.65 -18.57
N ASP A 312 -3.08 -1.79 -18.02
CA ASP A 312 -4.05 -1.93 -16.93
C ASP A 312 -3.57 -1.22 -15.66
N LEU A 313 -2.29 -1.35 -15.32
CA LEU A 313 -1.71 -0.72 -14.14
C LEU A 313 -1.78 0.81 -14.24
N ILE A 314 -1.46 1.34 -15.43
CA ILE A 314 -1.55 2.78 -15.71
C ILE A 314 -3.01 3.25 -15.63
N ALA A 315 -3.92 2.57 -16.30
CA ALA A 315 -5.32 2.98 -16.39
C ALA A 315 -6.04 2.90 -15.04
N ARG A 316 -5.88 1.79 -14.31
CA ARG A 316 -6.61 1.54 -13.07
C ARG A 316 -6.09 2.32 -11.87
N PHE A 317 -4.77 2.57 -11.79
CA PHE A 317 -4.17 3.15 -10.59
C PHE A 317 -3.43 4.47 -10.87
N ILE A 318 -2.43 4.47 -11.75
CA ILE A 318 -1.52 5.61 -11.92
C ILE A 318 -2.27 6.86 -12.41
N SER A 319 -3.08 6.73 -13.46
CA SER A 319 -3.82 7.85 -14.02
C SER A 319 -4.86 8.40 -13.02
N ARG A 320 -5.52 7.52 -12.26
CA ARG A 320 -6.48 7.91 -11.22
C ARG A 320 -5.79 8.64 -10.06
N ASN A 321 -4.63 8.17 -9.61
CA ASN A 321 -3.84 8.84 -8.58
C ASN A 321 -3.45 10.26 -9.00
N ARG A 322 -2.95 10.43 -10.23
CA ARG A 322 -2.57 11.74 -10.77
C ARG A 322 -3.76 12.71 -10.81
N ARG A 323 -4.92 12.23 -11.26
CA ARG A 323 -6.15 13.04 -11.28
C ARG A 323 -6.60 13.42 -9.87
N SER A 324 -6.58 12.49 -8.92
CA SER A 324 -6.92 12.75 -7.51
C SER A 324 -6.02 13.80 -6.89
N CYS A 325 -4.71 13.73 -7.13
CA CYS A 325 -3.76 14.74 -6.64
C CYS A 325 -4.02 16.11 -7.25
N ALA A 326 -4.26 16.17 -8.56
CA ALA A 326 -4.56 17.42 -9.25
C ALA A 326 -5.84 18.08 -8.67
N VAL A 327 -6.92 17.30 -8.54
CA VAL A 327 -8.19 17.77 -7.97
C VAL A 327 -8.02 18.24 -6.54
N PHE A 328 -7.33 17.48 -5.70
CA PHE A 328 -7.06 17.89 -4.32
C PHE A 328 -6.29 19.21 -4.25
N THR A 329 -5.36 19.43 -5.19
CA THR A 329 -4.56 20.66 -5.24
C THR A 329 -5.38 21.87 -5.72
N THR A 330 -6.22 21.68 -6.74
CA THR A 330 -6.88 22.80 -7.44
C THR A 330 -8.30 23.06 -6.96
N SER A 331 -8.96 22.08 -6.35
CA SER A 331 -10.39 22.11 -6.04
C SER A 331 -10.69 21.86 -4.55
N TYR A 332 -9.73 22.02 -3.65
CA TYR A 332 -9.94 21.74 -2.22
C TYR A 332 -11.07 22.59 -1.62
N GLU A 333 -11.16 23.87 -1.96
CA GLU A 333 -12.24 24.76 -1.47
C GLU A 333 -13.61 24.37 -2.02
N GLU A 334 -13.69 23.89 -3.28
CA GLU A 334 -14.92 23.35 -3.85
C GLU A 334 -15.33 22.08 -3.10
N ILE A 335 -14.39 21.14 -2.88
CA ILE A 335 -14.62 19.91 -2.10
C ILE A 335 -15.15 20.26 -0.70
N LYS A 336 -14.46 21.18 -0.01
CA LYS A 336 -14.85 21.64 1.33
C LYS A 336 -16.26 22.27 1.35
N GLY A 337 -16.58 23.07 0.35
CA GLY A 337 -17.92 23.67 0.18
C GLY A 337 -18.99 22.61 0.02
N LYS A 338 -18.77 21.64 -0.89
CA LYS A 338 -19.70 20.53 -1.11
C LYS A 338 -19.90 19.69 0.15
N VAL A 339 -18.81 19.38 0.85
CA VAL A 339 -18.85 18.62 2.11
C VAL A 339 -19.68 19.33 3.19
N LYS A 340 -19.60 20.67 3.29
CA LYS A 340 -20.43 21.46 4.23
C LYS A 340 -21.93 21.35 3.95
N GLU A 341 -22.31 21.19 2.69
CA GLU A 341 -23.70 21.07 2.26
C GLU A 341 -24.26 19.65 2.41
N MET A 342 -23.41 18.66 2.59
CA MET A 342 -23.81 17.26 2.72
C MET A 342 -24.55 17.01 4.04
N LYS A 343 -25.77 16.49 3.94
CA LYS A 343 -26.62 16.09 5.08
C LYS A 343 -26.56 14.58 5.37
N VAL A 344 -26.00 13.82 4.46
CA VAL A 344 -25.89 12.35 4.51
C VAL A 344 -24.46 11.94 4.31
N GLY A 345 -24.13 10.70 4.69
CA GLY A 345 -22.80 10.13 4.47
C GLY A 345 -22.42 10.01 2.99
N ILE A 346 -21.16 9.72 2.74
CA ILE A 346 -20.59 9.46 1.42
C ILE A 346 -20.51 7.95 1.23
N GLU A 347 -20.98 7.47 0.08
CA GLU A 347 -20.83 6.07 -0.33
C GLU A 347 -19.97 5.98 -1.60
N ILE A 348 -18.92 5.15 -1.55
CA ILE A 348 -17.97 4.97 -2.66
C ILE A 348 -17.93 3.52 -3.12
N PRO A 349 -17.79 3.25 -4.45
CA PRO A 349 -17.72 1.88 -4.96
C PRO A 349 -16.40 1.18 -4.66
N GLU A 350 -15.36 1.93 -4.41
CA GLU A 350 -14.02 1.40 -4.10
C GLU A 350 -13.27 2.34 -3.15
N LEU A 351 -12.34 1.80 -2.37
CA LEU A 351 -11.51 2.58 -1.45
C LEU A 351 -10.40 3.31 -2.23
N SER A 352 -10.76 4.46 -2.80
CA SER A 352 -9.83 5.32 -3.53
C SER A 352 -10.21 6.80 -3.40
N SER A 353 -9.20 7.68 -3.43
CA SER A 353 -9.42 9.13 -3.46
C SER A 353 -10.10 9.57 -4.76
N PHE A 354 -9.89 8.85 -5.84
CA PHE A 354 -10.59 9.06 -7.10
C PHE A 354 -12.11 8.89 -6.94
N ALA A 355 -12.55 7.76 -6.37
CA ALA A 355 -13.96 7.52 -6.10
C ALA A 355 -14.54 8.52 -5.10
N LEU A 356 -13.79 8.86 -4.04
CA LEU A 356 -14.19 9.82 -3.03
C LEU A 356 -14.46 11.20 -3.63
N PHE A 357 -13.51 11.74 -4.40
CA PHE A 357 -13.68 13.08 -4.98
C PHE A 357 -14.70 13.11 -6.09
N SER A 358 -14.79 12.06 -6.91
CA SER A 358 -15.86 11.95 -7.91
C SER A 358 -17.24 12.00 -7.26
N GLN A 359 -17.42 11.29 -6.13
CA GLN A 359 -18.68 11.31 -5.38
C GLN A 359 -18.98 12.67 -4.76
N ILE A 360 -17.99 13.32 -4.13
CA ILE A 360 -18.17 14.65 -3.53
C ILE A 360 -18.51 15.70 -4.59
N LEU A 361 -17.81 15.68 -5.72
CA LEU A 361 -17.98 16.66 -6.78
C LEU A 361 -19.18 16.37 -7.69
N GLY A 362 -19.77 15.17 -7.60
CA GLY A 362 -20.90 14.74 -8.45
C GLY A 362 -20.50 14.57 -9.93
N ARG A 363 -19.23 14.31 -10.21
CA ARG A 363 -18.68 14.10 -11.57
C ARG A 363 -17.43 13.21 -11.51
N GLU A 364 -17.16 12.49 -12.58
CA GLU A 364 -15.87 11.80 -12.73
C GLU A 364 -14.74 12.83 -12.84
N ILE A 365 -13.66 12.65 -12.07
CA ILE A 365 -12.49 13.53 -12.04
C ILE A 365 -11.36 13.04 -12.94
#